data_5c835e50bc4b267d3a299f8c6883116d
#
_entry.id   5c835e50bc4b267d3a299f8c6883116d
#
_cell.length_a   1.000
_cell.length_b   1.000
_cell.length_c   1.000
_cell.angle_alpha   90.00
_cell.angle_beta   90.00
_cell.angle_gamma   90.00
#
_symmetry.space_group_name_H-M   'P 1'
#
loop_
_entity.id
_entity.type
_entity.pdbx_description
1 polymer ?
#
loop_
_entity_poly.entity_id
_entity_poly.type
_entity_poly.pdbx_seq_one_letter_code
_entity_poly.pdbx_strand_id
1 'polypeptide(L)'
;METSLITYNLRDRGRIHRGKERHFNIRAIVDAVNSAACQERVGNRDMQGYYGHWPRLKFGMNPQEGGLDSGRPALVEPALITTHLKADGEGNIEHKAEFLDTASGQVAAKLYQNRTGGFSSAIDQCGPEFFGFDYVLEPNYATNRGWTFDDASEMTLDDIEAAIYDEQLRGMMRLLDSANVQRDRMGETIAHLSEQNEQVLSLVASSPVRAANSESNC
;
A
#
# COMPACT_ATOMS: atom_id res chain seq x y z
N MET A 1 8.41 12.29 -4.13
CA MET A 1 7.75 13.49 -4.71
C MET A 1 6.82 14.08 -3.67
N GLU A 2 6.94 15.37 -3.36
CA GLU A 2 6.08 16.06 -2.39
C GLU A 2 5.00 16.87 -3.11
N THR A 3 3.81 16.97 -2.50
CA THR A 3 2.69 17.77 -3.02
C THR A 3 2.88 19.26 -2.72
N SER A 4 2.15 20.12 -3.44
CA SER A 4 1.88 21.48 -2.97
C SER A 4 1.10 21.46 -1.66
N LEU A 5 0.91 22.64 -1.03
CA LEU A 5 0.00 22.76 0.11
C LEU A 5 -1.44 22.52 -0.35
N ILE A 6 -2.12 21.62 0.32
CA ILE A 6 -3.51 21.23 0.03
C ILE A 6 -4.37 21.69 1.20
N THR A 7 -5.48 22.35 0.88
CA THR A 7 -6.44 22.83 1.90
C THR A 7 -7.83 22.33 1.58
N TYR A 8 -8.53 21.82 2.58
CA TYR A 8 -9.96 21.47 2.51
C TYR A 8 -10.64 21.74 3.83
N ASN A 9 -11.98 21.85 3.83
CA ASN A 9 -12.73 22.13 5.05
C ASN A 9 -13.56 20.93 5.48
N LEU A 10 -13.50 20.59 6.77
CA LEU A 10 -14.24 19.47 7.38
C LEU A 10 -15.76 19.69 7.39
N ARG A 11 -16.22 20.94 7.28
CA ARG A 11 -17.66 21.30 7.21
C ARG A 11 -18.24 21.08 5.83
N ASP A 12 -17.41 20.97 4.80
CA ASP A 12 -17.86 20.71 3.46
C ASP A 12 -18.55 19.35 3.42
N ARG A 13 -19.68 19.29 2.75
CA ARG A 13 -20.47 18.05 2.68
C ARG A 13 -19.71 16.91 2.00
N GLY A 14 -18.74 17.23 1.18
CA GLY A 14 -18.07 16.25 0.33
C GLY A 14 -18.93 15.87 -0.89
N ARG A 15 -18.83 14.63 -1.35
CA ARG A 15 -19.54 14.16 -2.55
C ARG A 15 -21.04 14.00 -2.31
N ILE A 16 -21.87 14.55 -3.19
CA ILE A 16 -23.33 14.54 -3.06
C ILE A 16 -23.91 13.13 -3.34
N HIS A 17 -23.45 12.47 -4.41
CA HIS A 17 -24.08 11.24 -4.90
C HIS A 17 -23.46 9.94 -4.40
N ARG A 18 -22.15 9.93 -4.11
CA ARG A 18 -21.40 8.73 -3.67
C ARG A 18 -20.73 8.91 -2.32
N GLY A 19 -20.64 10.13 -1.82
CA GLY A 19 -20.07 10.43 -0.52
C GLY A 19 -21.03 10.07 0.60
N LYS A 20 -20.46 9.78 1.77
CA LYS A 20 -21.22 9.70 3.02
C LYS A 20 -21.20 11.07 3.69
N GLU A 21 -22.36 11.59 4.05
CA GLU A 21 -22.44 12.72 4.95
C GLU A 21 -21.84 12.31 6.30
N ARG A 22 -20.94 13.12 6.80
CA ARG A 22 -20.24 12.84 8.06
C ARG A 22 -20.50 13.98 9.04
N HIS A 23 -20.95 13.63 10.22
CA HIS A 23 -21.16 14.57 11.32
C HIS A 23 -19.96 14.52 12.25
N PHE A 24 -18.91 15.25 11.90
CA PHE A 24 -17.71 15.34 12.71
C PHE A 24 -17.89 16.29 13.89
N ASN A 25 -17.35 15.94 15.05
CA ASN A 25 -17.01 16.91 16.07
C ASN A 25 -15.75 17.67 15.63
N ILE A 26 -15.96 18.74 14.87
CA ILE A 26 -14.89 19.49 14.21
C ILE A 26 -13.88 20.00 15.22
N ARG A 27 -14.33 20.54 16.36
CA ARG A 27 -13.43 21.03 17.40
C ARG A 27 -12.50 19.92 17.91
N ALA A 28 -13.06 18.76 18.20
CA ALA A 28 -12.27 17.63 18.68
C ALA A 28 -11.26 17.13 17.63
N ILE A 29 -11.61 17.15 16.34
CA ILE A 29 -10.66 16.81 15.26
C ILE A 29 -9.56 17.87 15.13
N VAL A 30 -9.91 19.16 15.19
CA VAL A 30 -8.95 20.27 15.17
C VAL A 30 -7.97 20.16 16.34
N ASP A 31 -8.48 19.89 17.54
CA ASP A 31 -7.66 19.67 18.73
C ASP A 31 -6.73 18.44 18.56
N ALA A 32 -7.24 17.36 17.99
CA ALA A 32 -6.46 16.15 17.70
C ALA A 32 -5.35 16.40 16.67
N VAL A 33 -5.67 17.09 15.56
CA VAL A 33 -4.69 17.45 14.52
C VAL A 33 -3.57 18.33 15.09
N ASN A 34 -3.91 19.32 15.91
CA ASN A 34 -2.94 20.26 16.48
C ASN A 34 -2.30 19.74 17.79
N SER A 35 -2.65 18.54 18.25
CA SER A 35 -2.08 17.97 19.46
C SER A 35 -0.57 17.72 19.31
N ALA A 36 0.17 17.80 20.43
CA ALA A 36 1.60 17.53 20.43
C ALA A 36 1.93 16.12 19.88
N ALA A 37 1.13 15.11 20.22
CA ALA A 37 1.32 13.74 19.74
C ALA A 37 1.13 13.62 18.22
N CYS A 38 0.11 14.28 17.66
CA CYS A 38 -0.09 14.29 16.21
C CYS A 38 1.05 15.02 15.49
N GLN A 39 1.47 16.19 16.00
CA GLN A 39 2.54 16.99 15.43
C GLN A 39 3.92 16.30 15.55
N GLU A 40 4.14 15.55 16.62
CA GLU A 40 5.34 14.72 16.76
C GLU A 40 5.40 13.64 15.66
N ARG A 41 4.30 12.94 15.38
CA ARG A 41 4.23 11.96 14.29
C ARG A 41 4.51 12.59 12.91
N VAL A 42 3.99 13.80 12.67
CA VAL A 42 4.28 14.53 11.43
C VAL A 42 5.77 14.91 11.37
N GLY A 43 6.32 15.46 12.45
CA GLY A 43 7.73 15.89 12.51
C GLY A 43 8.72 14.73 12.37
N ASN A 44 8.40 13.58 12.93
CA ASN A 44 9.22 12.36 12.85
C ASN A 44 9.00 11.57 11.55
N ARG A 45 8.07 12.00 10.67
CA ARG A 45 7.68 11.29 9.44
C ARG A 45 6.98 9.94 9.70
N ASP A 46 6.33 9.79 10.87
CA ASP A 46 5.63 8.56 11.29
C ASP A 46 4.15 8.55 10.89
N MET A 47 3.65 9.63 10.26
CA MET A 47 2.26 9.72 9.81
C MET A 47 2.13 9.16 8.39
N GLN A 48 2.03 7.84 8.33
CA GLN A 48 1.95 7.07 7.09
C GLN A 48 0.55 7.10 6.48
N GLY A 49 0.50 6.96 5.14
CA GLY A 49 -0.72 6.80 4.37
C GLY A 49 -0.57 5.70 3.31
N TYR A 50 -1.70 5.20 2.83
CA TYR A 50 -1.75 4.03 1.96
C TYR A 50 -2.41 4.37 0.62
N TYR A 51 -2.19 3.51 -0.37
CA TYR A 51 -2.98 3.51 -1.58
C TYR A 51 -4.27 2.71 -1.36
N GLY A 52 -5.40 3.43 -1.30
CA GLY A 52 -6.68 2.88 -0.88
C GLY A 52 -6.81 2.73 0.65
N HIS A 53 -8.03 2.46 1.10
CA HIS A 53 -8.33 2.31 2.54
C HIS A 53 -8.18 0.87 3.05
N TRP A 54 -7.90 -0.10 2.19
CA TRP A 54 -7.92 -1.51 2.56
C TRP A 54 -6.95 -1.88 3.70
N PRO A 55 -5.73 -1.30 3.81
CA PRO A 55 -4.85 -1.62 4.92
C PRO A 55 -5.45 -1.24 6.27
N ARG A 56 -6.07 -0.05 6.34
CA ARG A 56 -6.72 0.42 7.57
C ARG A 56 -8.00 -0.35 7.89
N LEU A 57 -8.77 -0.74 6.89
CA LEU A 57 -9.98 -1.57 7.07
C LEU A 57 -9.64 -2.95 7.61
N LYS A 58 -8.49 -3.50 7.22
CA LYS A 58 -8.11 -4.86 7.55
C LYS A 58 -7.28 -4.97 8.82
N PHE A 59 -6.37 -4.03 9.04
CA PHE A 59 -5.37 -4.08 10.11
C PHE A 59 -5.54 -2.96 11.15
N GLY A 60 -6.63 -2.19 11.08
CA GLY A 60 -6.90 -1.06 11.98
C GLY A 60 -6.37 0.26 11.46
N MET A 61 -6.70 1.34 12.17
CA MET A 61 -6.42 2.72 11.72
C MET A 61 -4.93 3.03 11.61
N ASN A 62 -4.08 2.33 12.36
CA ASN A 62 -2.62 2.45 12.31
C ASN A 62 -2.00 1.06 12.03
N PRO A 63 -2.08 0.56 10.78
CA PRO A 63 -1.50 -0.72 10.41
C PRO A 63 0.00 -0.76 10.69
N GLN A 64 0.49 -1.90 11.17
CA GLN A 64 1.92 -2.16 11.27
C GLN A 64 2.48 -2.62 9.91
N GLU A 65 3.81 -2.70 9.79
CA GLU A 65 4.52 -3.01 8.55
C GLU A 65 4.16 -4.37 7.95
N GLY A 66 3.61 -5.25 8.76
CA GLY A 66 3.18 -6.58 8.33
C GLY A 66 2.11 -7.17 9.23
N GLY A 67 1.44 -8.16 8.72
CA GLY A 67 0.37 -8.84 9.43
C GLY A 67 0.02 -10.18 8.79
N LEU A 68 -1.04 -10.80 9.28
CA LEU A 68 -1.59 -12.02 8.72
C LEU A 68 -2.89 -11.71 7.96
N ASP A 69 -2.91 -12.08 6.70
CA ASP A 69 -4.13 -12.09 5.89
C ASP A 69 -4.59 -13.52 5.67
N SER A 70 -5.71 -13.88 6.30
CA SER A 70 -6.25 -15.25 6.20
C SER A 70 -5.22 -16.33 6.54
N GLY A 71 -4.37 -16.06 7.56
CA GLY A 71 -3.31 -16.95 8.01
C GLY A 71 -2.03 -16.92 7.17
N ARG A 72 -1.94 -16.04 6.18
CA ARG A 72 -0.74 -15.84 5.36
C ARG A 72 -0.08 -14.52 5.70
N PRO A 73 1.27 -14.45 5.73
CA PRO A 73 1.96 -13.18 5.90
C PRO A 73 1.57 -12.19 4.80
N ALA A 74 1.18 -10.99 5.19
CA ALA A 74 0.89 -9.88 4.30
C ALA A 74 1.78 -8.69 4.65
N LEU A 75 2.49 -8.17 3.66
CA LEU A 75 3.24 -6.93 3.79
C LEU A 75 2.26 -5.75 3.67
N VAL A 76 2.31 -4.83 4.62
CA VAL A 76 1.57 -3.58 4.57
C VAL A 76 2.55 -2.46 4.24
N GLU A 77 2.50 -2.02 2.99
CA GLU A 77 3.45 -1.06 2.44
C GLU A 77 2.82 0.34 2.40
N PRO A 78 3.42 1.36 3.07
CA PRO A 78 2.94 2.73 2.98
C PRO A 78 3.20 3.30 1.58
N ALA A 79 2.25 4.11 1.09
CA ALA A 79 2.34 4.79 -0.19
C ALA A 79 2.85 6.22 -0.06
N LEU A 80 2.60 6.84 1.08
CA LEU A 80 2.94 8.24 1.32
C LEU A 80 3.14 8.50 2.82
N ILE A 81 3.72 9.65 3.13
CA ILE A 81 3.78 10.21 4.48
C ILE A 81 3.24 11.64 4.46
N THR A 82 2.64 12.04 5.57
CA THR A 82 2.22 13.43 5.79
C THR A 82 3.42 14.22 6.31
N THR A 83 3.85 15.25 5.57
CA THR A 83 5.02 16.09 5.91
C THR A 83 4.64 17.43 6.53
N HIS A 84 3.39 17.84 6.34
CA HIS A 84 2.79 19.03 6.97
C HIS A 84 1.33 18.75 7.30
N LEU A 85 0.88 19.20 8.47
CA LEU A 85 -0.51 19.09 8.88
C LEU A 85 -0.84 20.19 9.88
N LYS A 86 -1.92 20.90 9.63
CA LYS A 86 -2.44 21.94 10.52
C LYS A 86 -3.96 22.04 10.38
N ALA A 87 -4.64 22.42 11.44
CA ALA A 87 -6.06 22.72 11.42
C ALA A 87 -6.35 24.05 12.09
N ASP A 88 -7.32 24.80 11.58
CA ASP A 88 -7.82 26.02 12.22
C ASP A 88 -9.18 25.81 12.91
N GLY A 89 -9.61 26.82 13.68
CA GLY A 89 -10.88 26.77 14.43
C GLY A 89 -12.13 26.70 13.53
N GLU A 90 -12.01 27.07 12.26
CA GLU A 90 -13.08 26.99 11.26
C GLU A 90 -13.20 25.61 10.62
N GLY A 91 -12.26 24.69 10.91
CA GLY A 91 -12.22 23.33 10.39
C GLY A 91 -11.52 23.22 9.06
N ASN A 92 -10.74 24.21 8.65
CA ASN A 92 -9.84 24.07 7.52
C ASN A 92 -8.67 23.20 7.93
N ILE A 93 -8.34 22.22 7.10
CA ILE A 93 -7.18 21.35 7.22
C ILE A 93 -6.21 21.72 6.11
N GLU A 94 -4.98 22.03 6.49
CA GLU A 94 -3.84 22.23 5.59
C GLU A 94 -2.89 21.06 5.72
N HIS A 95 -2.50 20.46 4.60
CA HIS A 95 -1.53 19.38 4.62
C HIS A 95 -0.64 19.34 3.38
N LYS A 96 0.50 18.67 3.53
CA LYS A 96 1.35 18.19 2.44
C LYS A 96 1.62 16.71 2.63
N ALA A 97 1.82 16.03 1.53
CA ALA A 97 2.19 14.63 1.53
C ALA A 97 3.40 14.39 0.61
N GLU A 98 4.26 13.46 1.01
CA GLU A 98 5.34 12.97 0.18
C GLU A 98 5.04 11.52 -0.22
N PHE A 99 5.01 11.25 -1.53
CA PHE A 99 4.89 9.90 -2.05
C PHE A 99 6.22 9.15 -1.91
N LEU A 100 6.17 7.96 -1.35
CA LEU A 100 7.32 7.11 -1.11
C LEU A 100 7.74 6.35 -2.37
N ASP A 101 8.98 5.90 -2.41
CA ASP A 101 9.50 5.04 -3.47
C ASP A 101 9.19 3.55 -3.18
N THR A 102 7.92 3.28 -2.92
CA THR A 102 7.32 1.95 -2.75
C THR A 102 6.43 1.64 -3.95
N ALA A 103 6.08 0.39 -4.20
CA ALA A 103 5.22 0.05 -5.33
C ALA A 103 3.87 0.79 -5.27
N SER A 104 3.24 0.82 -4.08
CA SER A 104 1.99 1.55 -3.84
C SER A 104 2.17 3.07 -3.93
N GLY A 105 3.32 3.59 -3.49
CA GLY A 105 3.66 5.01 -3.55
C GLY A 105 3.90 5.49 -4.98
N GLN A 106 4.57 4.70 -5.80
CA GLN A 106 4.77 5.00 -7.23
C GLN A 106 3.44 5.05 -7.99
N VAL A 107 2.51 4.11 -7.72
CA VAL A 107 1.16 4.14 -8.31
C VAL A 107 0.42 5.40 -7.88
N ALA A 108 0.40 5.72 -6.59
CA ALA A 108 -0.28 6.90 -6.07
C ALA A 108 0.31 8.21 -6.65
N ALA A 109 1.65 8.31 -6.71
CA ALA A 109 2.35 9.45 -7.28
C ALA A 109 2.00 9.67 -8.77
N LYS A 110 1.93 8.59 -9.53
CA LYS A 110 1.59 8.63 -10.95
C LYS A 110 0.14 9.09 -11.18
N LEU A 111 -0.79 8.57 -10.37
CA LEU A 111 -2.18 9.01 -10.41
C LEU A 111 -2.32 10.48 -10.02
N TYR A 112 -1.56 10.96 -9.03
CA TYR A 112 -1.53 12.36 -8.63
C TYR A 112 -1.01 13.25 -9.77
N GLN A 113 0.08 12.88 -10.43
CA GLN A 113 0.64 13.59 -11.59
C GLN A 113 -0.36 13.66 -12.75
N ASN A 114 -1.13 12.60 -12.94
CA ASN A 114 -2.18 12.51 -13.96
C ASN A 114 -3.52 13.10 -13.49
N ARG A 115 -3.53 13.86 -12.38
CA ARG A 115 -4.72 14.54 -11.83
C ARG A 115 -5.91 13.58 -11.60
N THR A 116 -5.62 12.37 -11.18
CA THR A 116 -6.61 11.31 -10.92
C THR A 116 -6.57 10.95 -9.44
N GLY A 117 -7.72 10.94 -8.78
CA GLY A 117 -7.81 10.60 -7.37
C GLY A 117 -7.62 11.80 -6.44
N GLY A 118 -7.16 11.55 -5.23
CA GLY A 118 -6.90 12.56 -4.20
C GLY A 118 -6.77 11.95 -2.82
N PHE A 119 -6.71 12.79 -1.81
CA PHE A 119 -6.45 12.38 -0.44
C PHE A 119 -7.74 12.17 0.34
N SER A 120 -7.79 11.16 1.16
CA SER A 120 -8.89 10.88 2.08
C SER A 120 -8.36 10.80 3.51
N SER A 121 -8.91 11.61 4.39
CA SER A 121 -8.51 11.68 5.80
C SER A 121 -8.87 10.40 6.53
N ALA A 122 -7.93 9.84 7.27
CA ALA A 122 -8.13 8.74 8.19
C ALA A 122 -8.39 9.28 9.60
N ILE A 123 -9.66 9.31 10.00
CA ILE A 123 -10.12 9.88 11.27
C ILE A 123 -10.90 8.80 12.03
N ASP A 124 -10.55 8.57 13.29
CA ASP A 124 -11.41 7.81 14.19
C ASP A 124 -12.53 8.74 14.70
N GLN A 125 -13.77 8.27 14.56
CA GLN A 125 -14.95 9.03 14.99
C GLN A 125 -15.31 8.79 16.47
N CYS A 126 -14.88 7.68 17.04
CA CYS A 126 -15.21 7.28 18.41
C CYS A 126 -14.27 7.89 19.46
N GLY A 127 -13.00 8.06 19.10
CA GLY A 127 -12.03 8.86 19.84
C GLY A 127 -11.35 9.78 18.84
N PRO A 128 -11.55 11.09 18.89
CA PRO A 128 -11.09 11.94 17.81
C PRO A 128 -9.56 11.91 17.71
N GLU A 129 -9.07 11.01 16.87
CA GLU A 129 -7.66 10.86 16.54
C GLU A 129 -7.49 10.94 15.02
N PHE A 130 -6.42 11.59 14.59
CA PHE A 130 -6.10 11.79 13.19
C PHE A 130 -4.90 10.92 12.80
N PHE A 131 -5.09 10.01 11.84
CA PHE A 131 -4.10 9.01 11.45
C PHE A 131 -3.35 9.33 10.15
N GLY A 132 -3.65 10.47 9.52
CA GLY A 132 -3.05 10.87 8.26
C GLY A 132 -4.01 10.77 7.08
N PHE A 133 -3.46 10.58 5.89
CA PHE A 133 -4.22 10.53 4.64
C PHE A 133 -3.91 9.25 3.87
N ASP A 134 -4.94 8.71 3.22
CA ASP A 134 -4.76 7.67 2.21
C ASP A 134 -5.02 8.26 0.82
N TYR A 135 -4.29 7.82 -0.20
CA TYR A 135 -4.54 8.21 -1.57
C TYR A 135 -5.60 7.29 -2.19
N VAL A 136 -6.68 7.88 -2.69
CA VAL A 136 -7.84 7.13 -3.19
C VAL A 136 -8.29 7.69 -4.55
N LEU A 137 -8.89 6.84 -5.38
CA LEU A 137 -9.42 7.27 -6.67
C LEU A 137 -10.60 8.23 -6.52
N GLU A 138 -11.39 8.05 -5.46
CA GLU A 138 -12.59 8.84 -5.22
C GLU A 138 -12.58 9.46 -3.81
N PRO A 139 -11.81 10.55 -3.56
CA PRO A 139 -11.80 11.22 -2.26
C PRO A 139 -13.16 11.83 -1.94
N ASN A 140 -13.53 11.84 -0.65
CA ASN A 140 -14.81 12.39 -0.22
C ASN A 140 -14.90 13.91 -0.44
N TYR A 141 -13.81 14.64 -0.19
CA TYR A 141 -13.72 16.08 -0.40
C TYR A 141 -13.10 16.38 -1.76
N ALA A 142 -13.83 17.10 -2.61
CA ALA A 142 -13.37 17.46 -3.96
C ALA A 142 -12.11 18.35 -3.93
N THR A 143 -11.98 19.18 -2.91
CA THR A 143 -10.84 20.10 -2.71
C THR A 143 -9.60 19.41 -2.14
N ASN A 144 -9.73 18.19 -1.61
CA ASN A 144 -8.60 17.46 -1.02
C ASN A 144 -7.81 16.66 -2.09
N ARG A 145 -7.32 17.36 -3.12
CA ARG A 145 -6.65 16.73 -4.27
C ARG A 145 -5.27 17.28 -4.57
N GLY A 146 -5.01 18.56 -4.24
CA GLY A 146 -3.78 19.25 -4.61
C GLY A 146 -3.72 19.69 -6.07
N TRP A 147 -4.84 19.60 -6.78
CA TRP A 147 -5.05 20.09 -8.15
C TRP A 147 -6.51 20.48 -8.33
N THR A 148 -6.81 21.40 -9.25
CA THR A 148 -8.17 21.83 -9.57
C THR A 148 -8.59 21.31 -10.95
N PHE A 149 -9.90 21.20 -11.17
CA PHE A 149 -10.41 20.79 -12.49
C PHE A 149 -10.15 21.86 -13.56
N ASP A 150 -9.98 23.12 -13.17
CA ASP A 150 -9.66 24.22 -14.07
C ASP A 150 -8.22 24.14 -14.59
N ASP A 151 -7.32 23.50 -13.84
CA ASP A 151 -5.95 23.20 -14.29
C ASP A 151 -5.89 22.03 -15.28
N ALA A 152 -7.03 21.43 -15.61
CA ALA A 152 -7.13 20.32 -16.55
C ALA A 152 -7.02 20.75 -18.02
N SER A 153 -6.25 21.82 -18.32
CA SER A 153 -5.89 22.16 -19.69
C SER A 153 -4.91 21.11 -20.23
N GLU A 154 -5.38 20.35 -21.22
CA GLU A 154 -4.58 19.68 -22.23
C GLU A 154 -3.86 18.36 -21.86
N MET A 155 -4.49 17.44 -21.13
CA MET A 155 -4.18 16.04 -21.38
C MET A 155 -4.96 15.58 -22.62
N THR A 156 -4.24 15.27 -23.68
CA THR A 156 -4.86 14.67 -24.87
C THR A 156 -5.27 13.23 -24.58
N LEU A 157 -6.24 12.70 -25.34
CA LEU A 157 -6.60 11.26 -25.23
C LEU A 157 -5.37 10.36 -25.43
N ASP A 158 -4.44 10.79 -26.30
CA ASP A 158 -3.18 10.09 -26.56
C ASP A 158 -2.27 10.00 -25.31
N ASP A 159 -2.25 11.07 -24.47
CA ASP A 159 -1.49 11.06 -23.22
C ASP A 159 -2.10 10.08 -22.19
N ILE A 160 -3.43 9.98 -22.16
CA ILE A 160 -4.14 9.04 -21.31
C ILE A 160 -3.89 7.60 -21.76
N GLU A 161 -3.98 7.33 -23.06
CA GLU A 161 -3.72 6.01 -23.63
C GLU A 161 -2.25 5.60 -23.43
N ALA A 162 -1.31 6.51 -23.63
CA ALA A 162 0.11 6.27 -23.38
C ALA A 162 0.39 5.92 -21.88
N ALA A 163 -0.26 6.62 -20.95
CA ALA A 163 -0.13 6.36 -19.53
C ALA A 163 -0.72 5.00 -19.13
N ILE A 164 -1.87 4.63 -19.69
CA ILE A 164 -2.49 3.31 -19.48
C ILE A 164 -1.61 2.20 -20.02
N TYR A 165 -1.08 2.38 -21.26
CA TYR A 165 -0.20 1.40 -21.90
C TYR A 165 1.10 1.19 -21.11
N ASP A 166 1.73 2.27 -20.65
CA ASP A 166 2.94 2.20 -19.85
C ASP A 166 2.72 1.46 -18.52
N GLU A 167 1.56 1.65 -17.88
CA GLU A 167 1.22 0.93 -16.64
C GLU A 167 0.94 -0.56 -16.88
N GLN A 168 0.26 -0.90 -17.98
CA GLN A 168 0.06 -2.29 -18.37
C GLN A 168 1.39 -2.98 -18.66
N LEU A 169 2.30 -2.31 -19.36
CA LEU A 169 3.64 -2.82 -19.67
C LEU A 169 4.45 -3.07 -18.40
N ARG A 170 4.44 -2.13 -17.46
CA ARG A 170 5.10 -2.29 -16.15
C ARG A 170 4.47 -3.42 -15.32
N GLY A 171 3.15 -3.55 -15.35
CA GLY A 171 2.44 -4.67 -14.71
C GLY A 171 2.87 -6.02 -15.28
N MET A 172 2.96 -6.13 -16.60
CA MET A 172 3.47 -7.34 -17.26
C MET A 172 4.94 -7.62 -16.95
N MET A 173 5.80 -6.60 -16.91
CA MET A 173 7.21 -6.76 -16.53
C MET A 173 7.35 -7.30 -15.10
N ARG A 174 6.60 -6.77 -14.13
CA ARG A 174 6.60 -7.27 -12.74
C ARG A 174 6.15 -8.74 -12.66
N LEU A 175 5.13 -9.13 -13.43
CA LEU A 175 4.67 -10.52 -13.49
C LEU A 175 5.75 -11.42 -14.09
N LEU A 176 6.44 -10.96 -15.12
CA LEU A 176 7.53 -11.69 -15.78
C LEU A 176 8.73 -11.87 -14.83
N ASP A 177 9.11 -10.83 -14.10
CA ASP A 177 10.17 -10.87 -13.08
C ASP A 177 9.80 -11.85 -11.96
N SER A 178 8.55 -11.80 -11.46
CA SER A 178 8.06 -12.75 -10.47
C SER A 178 8.08 -14.19 -10.97
N ALA A 179 7.68 -14.42 -12.22
CA ALA A 179 7.73 -15.74 -12.83
C ALA A 179 9.16 -16.25 -13.00
N ASN A 180 10.09 -15.39 -13.39
CA ASN A 180 11.51 -15.71 -13.49
C ASN A 180 12.10 -16.11 -12.14
N VAL A 181 11.83 -15.35 -11.08
CA VAL A 181 12.26 -15.66 -9.71
C VAL A 181 11.70 -17.01 -9.25
N GLN A 182 10.41 -17.30 -9.55
CA GLN A 182 9.84 -18.61 -9.24
C GLN A 182 10.50 -19.74 -10.02
N ARG A 183 10.76 -19.55 -11.31
CA ARG A 183 11.47 -20.54 -12.16
C ARG A 183 12.85 -20.83 -11.60
N ASP A 184 13.60 -19.82 -11.22
CA ASP A 184 14.96 -19.97 -10.70
C ASP A 184 14.95 -20.73 -9.36
N ARG A 185 14.02 -20.42 -8.44
CA ARG A 185 13.81 -21.20 -7.21
C ARG A 185 13.42 -22.66 -7.47
N MET A 186 12.58 -22.89 -8.47
CA MET A 186 12.24 -24.27 -8.86
C MET A 186 13.46 -25.00 -9.41
N GLY A 187 14.32 -24.32 -10.21
CA GLY A 187 15.58 -24.87 -10.68
C GLY A 187 16.52 -25.28 -9.56
N GLU A 188 16.70 -24.43 -8.55
CA GLU A 188 17.48 -24.74 -7.35
C GLU A 188 16.91 -25.93 -6.58
N THR A 189 15.59 -26.00 -6.43
CA THR A 189 14.93 -27.13 -5.74
C THR A 189 15.12 -28.44 -6.50
N ILE A 190 15.01 -28.42 -7.84
CA ILE A 190 15.24 -29.61 -8.69
C ILE A 190 16.69 -30.07 -8.59
N ALA A 191 17.66 -29.14 -8.63
CA ALA A 191 19.07 -29.46 -8.49
C ALA A 191 19.37 -30.13 -7.13
N HIS A 192 18.82 -29.57 -6.04
CA HIS A 192 18.96 -30.14 -4.70
C HIS A 192 18.33 -31.53 -4.57
N LEU A 193 17.12 -31.74 -5.11
CA LEU A 193 16.47 -33.04 -5.09
C LEU A 193 17.21 -34.07 -5.95
N SER A 194 17.82 -33.65 -7.07
CA SER A 194 18.66 -34.53 -7.86
C SER A 194 19.90 -34.98 -7.13
N GLU A 195 20.57 -34.08 -6.44
CA GLU A 195 21.74 -34.42 -5.61
C GLU A 195 21.37 -35.38 -4.45
N GLN A 196 20.24 -35.13 -3.78
CA GLN A 196 19.75 -36.05 -2.75
C GLN A 196 19.43 -37.45 -3.32
N ASN A 197 18.83 -37.52 -4.50
CA ASN A 197 18.55 -38.78 -5.16
C ASN A 197 19.83 -39.57 -5.52
N GLU A 198 20.84 -38.86 -6.02
CA GLU A 198 22.14 -39.52 -6.32
C GLU A 198 22.79 -40.06 -5.05
N GLN A 199 22.72 -39.30 -3.94
CA GLN A 199 23.23 -39.76 -2.62
C GLN A 199 22.48 -41.03 -2.14
N VAL A 200 21.15 -41.02 -2.23
CA VAL A 200 20.33 -42.21 -1.87
C VAL A 200 20.65 -43.41 -2.75
N LEU A 201 20.76 -43.23 -4.06
CA LEU A 201 21.11 -44.31 -4.97
C LEU A 201 22.51 -44.90 -4.69
N SER A 202 23.48 -44.03 -4.34
CA SER A 202 24.82 -44.47 -3.96
C SER A 202 24.83 -45.31 -2.67
N LEU A 203 24.01 -44.91 -1.66
CA LEU A 203 23.83 -45.62 -0.42
C LEU A 203 23.17 -47.01 -0.65
N VAL A 204 22.14 -47.06 -1.51
CA VAL A 204 21.48 -48.31 -1.87
C VAL A 204 22.43 -49.26 -2.60
N ALA A 205 23.22 -48.74 -3.54
CA ALA A 205 24.20 -49.51 -4.30
C ALA A 205 25.35 -50.05 -3.46
N SER A 206 25.71 -49.32 -2.37
CA SER A 206 26.78 -49.72 -1.45
C SER A 206 26.31 -50.63 -0.30
N SER A 207 25.00 -50.85 -0.15
CA SER A 207 24.45 -51.72 0.87
C SER A 207 24.67 -53.21 0.50
N PRO A 208 25.39 -54.03 1.31
CA PRO A 208 25.56 -55.43 1.00
C PRO A 208 24.23 -56.17 1.11
N VAL A 209 23.78 -56.74 0.00
CA VAL A 209 22.62 -57.64 -0.03
C VAL A 209 22.98 -58.86 0.85
N ARG A 210 22.43 -58.92 2.08
CA ARG A 210 22.48 -60.16 2.88
C ARG A 210 21.72 -61.24 2.12
N ALA A 211 22.46 -62.11 1.47
CA ALA A 211 21.89 -63.33 0.97
C ALA A 211 21.31 -64.13 2.13
N ALA A 212 20.00 -64.25 2.19
CA ALA A 212 19.32 -65.14 3.10
C ALA A 212 19.62 -66.56 2.62
N ASN A 213 20.65 -67.20 3.26
CA ASN A 213 20.84 -68.61 3.14
C ASN A 213 19.65 -69.29 3.82
N SER A 214 18.76 -69.84 3.03
CA SER A 214 17.80 -70.83 3.43
C SER A 214 18.55 -72.15 3.64
N GLU A 215 19.03 -72.42 4.83
CA GLU A 215 19.37 -73.74 5.21
C GLU A 215 18.07 -74.47 5.57
N SER A 216 17.63 -75.28 4.63
CA SER A 216 16.71 -76.39 4.88
C SER A 216 17.47 -77.48 5.56
N ASN A 217 17.16 -77.79 6.81
CA ASN A 217 17.51 -79.01 7.46
C ASN A 217 16.29 -79.95 7.54
N CYS A 218 16.53 -81.19 7.14
CA CYS A 218 15.66 -82.35 7.22
C CYS A 218 15.03 -82.60 8.58
#